data_95da2657409fc1f59695bbb6c39d8fbb
#
_entry.id   95da2657409fc1f59695bbb6c39d8fbb
#
_cell.length_a   1.000
_cell.length_b   1.000
_cell.length_c   1.000
_cell.angle_alpha   90.00
_cell.angle_beta   90.00
_cell.angle_gamma   90.00
#
_symmetry.space_group_name_H-M   'P 1'
#
loop_
_entity.id
_entity.type
_entity.pdbx_description
1 polymer ?
#
loop_
_entity_poly.entity_id
_entity_poly.type
_entity_poly.pdbx_seq_one_letter_code
_entity_poly.pdbx_strand_id
1 'polypeptide(L)'
;IVAVSHTPAYKIGELIETDEPQKDKIYPKVVICGPSQSGKSCLREGLKQAISNIAGAPYPYVITACPDGEGAWYSEAAQRDLKLAQQLKAAYKAKFTPEFATKAANWVRNANTPLNIIEVGGRITNENRIIMREATHAVILSGKNDKIPEWQEFCESLGLRIVAIIHSDLEDKEDVIESESPVLTGKVHCLERGKDVSGREMVQMLAKVLVRLGSK
;
A
#
# COMPACT_ATOMS: atom_id res chain seq x y z
N ILE A 1 -55.43 -6.34 19.51
CA ILE A 1 -54.60 -5.11 19.63
C ILE A 1 -53.30 -5.38 18.92
N VAL A 2 -53.15 -4.85 17.68
CA VAL A 2 -51.96 -5.01 16.86
C VAL A 2 -51.12 -3.74 17.04
N ALA A 3 -49.91 -3.88 17.56
CA ALA A 3 -48.98 -2.79 17.69
C ALA A 3 -48.35 -2.51 16.32
N VAL A 4 -48.62 -1.34 15.71
CA VAL A 4 -47.96 -0.87 14.50
C VAL A 4 -46.63 -0.22 14.90
N SER A 5 -45.51 -0.87 14.58
CA SER A 5 -44.20 -0.27 14.74
C SER A 5 -44.01 0.85 13.70
N HIS A 6 -43.85 2.07 14.17
CA HIS A 6 -43.47 3.19 13.32
C HIS A 6 -41.99 3.10 12.99
N THR A 7 -41.68 2.73 11.75
CA THR A 7 -40.35 2.89 11.16
C THR A 7 -40.21 4.37 10.79
N PRO A 8 -39.18 5.09 11.23
CA PRO A 8 -39.00 6.49 10.81
C PRO A 8 -38.67 6.51 9.31
N ALA A 9 -39.48 7.27 8.56
CA ALA A 9 -39.22 7.56 7.16
C ALA A 9 -37.93 8.39 7.07
N TYR A 10 -36.86 7.80 6.53
CA TYR A 10 -35.70 8.56 6.14
C TYR A 10 -36.10 9.53 5.03
N LYS A 11 -35.95 10.84 5.26
CA LYS A 11 -36.05 11.86 4.22
C LYS A 11 -34.90 11.64 3.25
N ILE A 12 -35.22 11.05 2.10
CA ILE A 12 -34.35 11.08 0.91
C ILE A 12 -34.40 12.53 0.41
N GLY A 13 -33.39 13.32 0.72
CA GLY A 13 -33.38 14.70 0.22
C GLY A 13 -32.32 15.65 0.79
N GLU A 14 -31.47 15.22 1.71
CA GLU A 14 -30.21 15.94 1.94
C GLU A 14 -29.16 15.33 1.02
N LEU A 15 -29.00 15.93 -0.16
CA LEU A 15 -27.78 15.79 -0.95
C LEU A 15 -26.63 16.18 -0.03
N ILE A 16 -25.84 15.21 0.39
CA ILE A 16 -24.50 15.48 0.86
C ILE A 16 -23.86 16.27 -0.30
N GLU A 17 -23.54 17.53 -0.07
CA GLU A 17 -22.67 18.27 -0.97
C GLU A 17 -21.37 17.45 -1.03
N THR A 18 -21.29 16.61 -2.05
CA THR A 18 -20.02 16.01 -2.41
C THR A 18 -19.22 17.19 -2.94
N ASP A 19 -18.18 17.60 -2.19
CA ASP A 19 -17.16 18.48 -2.72
C ASP A 19 -16.85 18.00 -4.14
N GLU A 20 -17.22 18.81 -5.14
CA GLU A 20 -16.85 18.53 -6.53
C GLU A 20 -15.33 18.30 -6.54
N PRO A 21 -14.84 17.23 -7.18
CA PRO A 21 -13.41 16.98 -7.24
C PRO A 21 -12.76 18.22 -7.87
N GLN A 22 -12.02 18.98 -7.07
CA GLN A 22 -11.27 20.14 -7.55
C GLN A 22 -10.36 19.64 -8.66
N LYS A 23 -10.64 20.08 -9.89
CA LYS A 23 -10.03 19.59 -11.15
C LYS A 23 -8.50 19.67 -11.20
N ASP A 24 -7.86 20.35 -10.25
CA ASP A 24 -6.42 20.63 -10.22
C ASP A 24 -5.68 20.08 -8.99
N LYS A 25 -6.36 19.35 -8.10
CA LYS A 25 -5.69 18.82 -6.92
C LYS A 25 -4.96 17.51 -7.25
N ILE A 26 -3.63 17.55 -7.21
CA ILE A 26 -2.79 16.35 -7.38
C ILE A 26 -2.70 15.63 -6.03
N TYR A 27 -3.43 14.53 -5.90
CA TYR A 27 -3.39 13.71 -4.71
C TYR A 27 -2.14 12.83 -4.64
N PRO A 28 -1.61 12.55 -3.44
CA PRO A 28 -0.45 11.68 -3.30
C PRO A 28 -0.77 10.25 -3.75
N LYS A 29 0.16 9.70 -4.54
CA LYS A 29 0.18 8.32 -5.02
C LYS A 29 1.47 7.70 -4.52
N VAL A 30 1.37 6.89 -3.47
CA VAL A 30 2.52 6.39 -2.74
C VAL A 30 2.76 4.93 -3.09
N VAL A 31 3.88 4.63 -3.75
CA VAL A 31 4.26 3.24 -4.03
C VAL A 31 4.95 2.61 -2.83
N ILE A 32 4.56 1.39 -2.48
CA ILE A 32 5.31 0.51 -1.59
C ILE A 32 6.15 -0.40 -2.49
N CYS A 33 7.46 -0.16 -2.51
CA CYS A 33 8.43 -0.86 -3.35
C CYS A 33 9.55 -1.50 -2.51
N GLY A 34 10.42 -2.26 -3.19
CA GLY A 34 11.50 -3.00 -2.53
C GLY A 34 11.55 -4.44 -3.01
N PRO A 35 12.58 -5.22 -2.63
CA PRO A 35 12.80 -6.58 -3.11
C PRO A 35 11.64 -7.53 -2.80
N SER A 36 11.62 -8.65 -3.50
CA SER A 36 10.66 -9.73 -3.20
C SER A 36 10.88 -10.25 -1.78
N GLN A 37 9.78 -10.66 -1.13
CA GLN A 37 9.79 -11.21 0.24
C GLN A 37 10.15 -10.21 1.36
N SER A 38 10.10 -8.90 1.11
CA SER A 38 10.30 -7.87 2.13
C SER A 38 9.05 -7.55 2.98
N GLY A 39 7.95 -8.29 2.84
CA GLY A 39 6.75 -8.03 3.64
C GLY A 39 5.83 -6.91 3.11
N LYS A 40 5.99 -6.44 1.85
CA LYS A 40 5.20 -5.34 1.27
C LYS A 40 3.69 -5.51 1.42
N SER A 41 3.16 -6.69 1.13
CA SER A 41 1.72 -6.97 1.26
C SER A 41 1.26 -6.92 2.71
N CYS A 42 2.09 -7.37 3.66
CA CYS A 42 1.77 -7.29 5.10
C CYS A 42 1.77 -5.83 5.56
N LEU A 43 2.79 -5.05 5.15
CA LEU A 43 2.85 -3.62 5.44
C LEU A 43 1.64 -2.87 4.85
N ARG A 44 1.26 -3.16 3.60
CA ARG A 44 0.10 -2.57 2.94
C ARG A 44 -1.19 -2.79 3.75
N GLU A 45 -1.44 -4.03 4.18
CA GLU A 45 -2.63 -4.36 4.98
C GLU A 45 -2.59 -3.68 6.35
N GLY A 46 -1.44 -3.73 7.03
CA GLY A 46 -1.28 -3.04 8.30
C GLY A 46 -1.48 -1.53 8.19
N LEU A 47 -0.96 -0.90 7.15
CA LEU A 47 -1.17 0.53 6.88
C LEU A 47 -2.63 0.86 6.61
N LYS A 48 -3.34 0.05 5.83
CA LYS A 48 -4.76 0.25 5.57
C LYS A 48 -5.54 0.28 6.88
N GLN A 49 -5.29 -0.66 7.77
CA GLN A 49 -5.95 -0.72 9.08
C GLN A 49 -5.51 0.43 10.00
N ALA A 50 -4.20 0.69 10.09
CA ALA A 50 -3.65 1.75 10.92
C ALA A 50 -4.21 3.13 10.53
N ILE A 51 -4.25 3.45 9.23
CA ILE A 51 -4.81 4.72 8.71
C ILE A 51 -6.31 4.80 8.99
N SER A 52 -7.06 3.71 8.77
CA SER A 52 -8.51 3.69 9.01
C SER A 52 -8.88 3.91 10.48
N ASN A 53 -7.96 3.65 11.41
CA ASN A 53 -8.13 3.90 12.84
C ASN A 53 -7.75 5.33 13.28
N ILE A 54 -7.19 6.16 12.39
CA ILE A 54 -6.86 7.56 12.69
C ILE A 54 -8.11 8.42 12.43
N ALA A 55 -8.62 9.07 13.46
CA ALA A 55 -9.78 9.94 13.32
C ALA A 55 -9.52 11.07 12.32
N GLY A 56 -10.46 11.26 11.37
CA GLY A 56 -10.35 12.28 10.32
C GLY A 56 -9.33 11.97 9.22
N ALA A 57 -8.69 10.80 9.23
CA ALA A 57 -7.80 10.41 8.15
C ALA A 57 -8.57 10.14 6.85
N PRO A 58 -8.00 10.46 5.69
CA PRO A 58 -8.58 10.07 4.41
C PRO A 58 -8.58 8.55 4.28
N TYR A 59 -9.62 8.01 3.62
CA TYR A 59 -9.65 6.58 3.32
C TYR A 59 -8.46 6.18 2.43
N PRO A 60 -7.64 5.19 2.83
CA PRO A 60 -6.50 4.74 2.04
C PRO A 60 -6.98 3.87 0.86
N TYR A 61 -7.02 4.45 -0.33
CA TYR A 61 -7.33 3.71 -1.55
C TYR A 61 -6.13 2.87 -1.97
N VAL A 62 -6.30 1.55 -2.03
CA VAL A 62 -5.22 0.60 -2.29
C VAL A 62 -5.31 0.03 -3.69
N ILE A 63 -4.20 0.10 -4.43
CA ILE A 63 -4.03 -0.51 -5.75
C ILE A 63 -2.94 -1.58 -5.66
N THR A 64 -3.29 -2.82 -5.98
CA THR A 64 -2.32 -3.90 -6.15
C THR A 64 -1.86 -3.93 -7.61
N ALA A 65 -0.69 -3.38 -7.87
CA ALA A 65 -0.12 -3.23 -9.21
C ALA A 65 0.88 -4.35 -9.55
N CYS A 66 0.65 -5.54 -9.05
CA CYS A 66 1.41 -6.75 -9.37
C CYS A 66 0.48 -7.96 -9.45
N PRO A 67 0.62 -8.84 -10.45
CA PRO A 67 -0.33 -9.94 -10.67
C PRO A 67 -0.35 -10.99 -9.56
N ASP A 68 0.75 -11.11 -8.81
CA ASP A 68 0.92 -12.07 -7.72
C ASP A 68 0.65 -11.47 -6.33
N GLY A 69 0.27 -10.19 -6.29
CA GLY A 69 0.11 -9.42 -5.04
C GLY A 69 -1.30 -9.37 -4.48
N GLU A 70 -2.27 -10.03 -5.08
CA GLU A 70 -3.64 -10.08 -4.57
C GLU A 70 -3.72 -10.94 -3.29
N GLY A 71 -3.42 -10.29 -2.17
CA GLY A 71 -3.12 -10.80 -0.85
C GLY A 71 -3.99 -11.90 -0.27
N ALA A 72 -5.31 -11.77 -0.27
CA ALA A 72 -6.19 -12.69 0.44
C ALA A 72 -6.18 -14.12 -0.13
N TRP A 73 -6.25 -14.28 -1.46
CA TRP A 73 -6.33 -15.59 -2.10
C TRP A 73 -5.11 -16.49 -1.83
N TYR A 74 -3.89 -15.89 -1.76
CA TYR A 74 -2.69 -16.68 -1.48
C TYR A 74 -2.70 -17.21 -0.05
N SER A 75 -3.08 -16.37 0.91
CA SER A 75 -3.17 -16.77 2.32
C SER A 75 -4.25 -17.83 2.53
N GLU A 76 -5.41 -17.67 1.91
CA GLU A 76 -6.49 -18.64 1.93
C GLU A 76 -6.11 -19.96 1.24
N ALA A 77 -5.48 -19.89 0.07
CA ALA A 77 -5.01 -21.07 -0.64
C ALA A 77 -3.88 -21.79 0.13
N ALA A 78 -2.96 -21.03 0.74
CA ALA A 78 -1.85 -21.59 1.50
C ALA A 78 -2.29 -22.29 2.80
N GLN A 79 -3.38 -21.83 3.42
CA GLN A 79 -3.99 -22.51 4.57
C GLN A 79 -4.60 -23.87 4.19
N ARG A 80 -5.05 -24.02 2.95
CA ARG A 80 -5.67 -25.25 2.44
C ARG A 80 -4.65 -26.19 1.79
N ASP A 81 -3.81 -25.63 0.92
CA ASP A 81 -2.77 -26.36 0.18
C ASP A 81 -1.62 -25.42 -0.20
N LEU A 82 -0.53 -25.47 0.57
CA LEU A 82 0.66 -24.64 0.35
C LEU A 82 1.30 -24.86 -1.03
N LYS A 83 1.31 -26.11 -1.51
CA LYS A 83 1.90 -26.47 -2.81
C LYS A 83 1.10 -25.87 -3.98
N LEU A 84 -0.22 -25.96 -3.90
CA LEU A 84 -1.12 -25.34 -4.87
C LEU A 84 -0.98 -23.81 -4.85
N ALA A 85 -0.92 -23.20 -3.66
CA ALA A 85 -0.71 -21.75 -3.52
C ALA A 85 0.61 -21.30 -4.18
N GLN A 86 1.68 -22.04 -4.00
CA GLN A 86 2.99 -21.76 -4.63
C GLN A 86 2.93 -21.89 -6.16
N GLN A 87 2.26 -22.91 -6.68
CA GLN A 87 2.07 -23.10 -8.13
C GLN A 87 1.25 -21.96 -8.74
N LEU A 88 0.14 -21.59 -8.11
CA LEU A 88 -0.69 -20.46 -8.54
C LEU A 88 0.10 -19.16 -8.52
N LYS A 89 0.89 -18.91 -7.49
CA LYS A 89 1.75 -17.71 -7.39
C LYS A 89 2.77 -17.65 -8.53
N ALA A 90 3.39 -18.77 -8.90
CA ALA A 90 4.32 -18.83 -10.02
C ALA A 90 3.59 -18.54 -11.35
N ALA A 91 2.41 -19.10 -11.56
CA ALA A 91 1.58 -18.85 -12.73
C ALA A 91 1.13 -17.38 -12.83
N TYR A 92 0.78 -16.73 -11.70
CA TYR A 92 0.43 -15.32 -11.70
C TYR A 92 1.63 -14.40 -11.95
N LYS A 93 2.83 -14.75 -11.50
CA LYS A 93 4.06 -14.01 -11.83
C LYS A 93 4.32 -13.95 -13.33
N ALA A 94 4.01 -15.01 -14.07
CA ALA A 94 4.15 -15.06 -15.53
C ALA A 94 3.19 -14.10 -16.26
N LYS A 95 2.14 -13.60 -15.57
CA LYS A 95 1.20 -12.61 -16.09
C LYS A 95 1.65 -11.15 -15.93
N PHE A 96 2.85 -10.92 -15.38
CA PHE A 96 3.42 -9.56 -15.31
C PHE A 96 3.99 -9.18 -16.68
N THR A 97 3.09 -8.84 -17.58
CA THR A 97 3.37 -8.50 -18.98
C THR A 97 3.34 -6.98 -19.18
N PRO A 98 3.89 -6.45 -20.29
CA PRO A 98 3.78 -5.04 -20.65
C PRO A 98 2.33 -4.54 -20.73
N GLU A 99 1.41 -5.37 -21.19
CA GLU A 99 -0.02 -5.05 -21.26
C GLU A 99 -0.62 -4.89 -19.85
N PHE A 100 -0.30 -5.81 -18.93
CA PHE A 100 -0.69 -5.65 -17.53
C PHE A 100 -0.10 -4.39 -16.93
N ALA A 101 1.20 -4.13 -17.15
CA ALA A 101 1.86 -2.94 -16.64
C ALA A 101 1.21 -1.64 -17.14
N THR A 102 0.85 -1.58 -18.44
CA THR A 102 0.13 -0.46 -19.02
C THR A 102 -1.25 -0.27 -18.37
N LYS A 103 -1.97 -1.35 -18.12
CA LYS A 103 -3.27 -1.33 -17.46
C LYS A 103 -3.16 -0.85 -16.00
N ALA A 104 -2.19 -1.38 -15.26
CA ALA A 104 -1.91 -0.98 -13.89
C ALA A 104 -1.46 0.49 -13.80
N ALA A 105 -0.63 0.96 -14.73
CA ALA A 105 -0.23 2.36 -14.83
C ALA A 105 -1.46 3.28 -15.04
N ASN A 106 -2.42 2.87 -15.86
CA ASN A 106 -3.66 3.62 -16.03
C ASN A 106 -4.49 3.66 -14.73
N TRP A 107 -4.53 2.59 -13.95
CA TRP A 107 -5.18 2.62 -12.62
C TRP A 107 -4.50 3.63 -11.70
N VAL A 108 -3.16 3.63 -11.65
CA VAL A 108 -2.40 4.58 -10.83
C VAL A 108 -2.60 6.02 -11.32
N ARG A 109 -2.54 6.26 -12.64
CA ARG A 109 -2.76 7.58 -13.24
C ARG A 109 -4.10 8.16 -12.85
N ASN A 110 -5.15 7.35 -12.96
CA ASN A 110 -6.55 7.76 -12.74
C ASN A 110 -6.97 7.72 -11.27
N ALA A 111 -6.12 7.23 -10.36
CA ALA A 111 -6.41 7.27 -8.93
C ALA A 111 -6.49 8.72 -8.46
N ASN A 112 -7.68 9.11 -8.00
CA ASN A 112 -8.01 10.49 -7.62
C ASN A 112 -8.70 10.53 -6.26
N THR A 113 -8.08 9.88 -5.26
CA THR A 113 -8.52 9.93 -3.86
C THR A 113 -7.47 10.64 -3.02
N PRO A 114 -7.84 11.22 -1.88
CA PRO A 114 -6.90 11.98 -1.04
C PRO A 114 -5.64 11.21 -0.64
N LEU A 115 -5.71 9.87 -0.56
CA LEU A 115 -4.54 9.02 -0.29
C LEU A 115 -4.62 7.72 -1.09
N ASN A 116 -3.65 7.52 -1.98
CA ASN A 116 -3.54 6.33 -2.82
C ASN A 116 -2.27 5.56 -2.45
N ILE A 117 -2.42 4.28 -2.12
CA ILE A 117 -1.32 3.37 -1.76
C ILE A 117 -1.21 2.31 -2.85
N ILE A 118 -0.05 2.18 -3.48
CA ILE A 118 0.19 1.29 -4.61
C ILE A 118 1.24 0.23 -4.21
N GLU A 119 0.87 -1.04 -4.19
CA GLU A 119 1.83 -2.13 -4.05
C GLU A 119 2.35 -2.55 -5.42
N VAL A 120 3.68 -2.56 -5.60
CA VAL A 120 4.34 -2.96 -6.85
C VAL A 120 5.15 -4.24 -6.69
N GLY A 121 5.55 -4.84 -7.81
CA GLY A 121 6.36 -6.05 -7.85
C GLY A 121 7.74 -5.86 -7.22
N GLY A 122 8.32 -6.96 -6.74
CA GLY A 122 9.59 -6.95 -6.00
C GLY A 122 10.85 -7.06 -6.88
N ARG A 123 10.82 -6.54 -8.11
CA ARG A 123 11.97 -6.50 -9.03
C ARG A 123 12.02 -5.15 -9.75
N ILE A 124 13.21 -4.66 -10.01
CA ILE A 124 13.41 -3.50 -10.88
C ILE A 124 13.32 -3.98 -12.32
N THR A 125 12.19 -3.70 -12.96
CA THR A 125 11.87 -4.10 -14.34
C THR A 125 11.21 -2.95 -15.10
N ASN A 126 11.10 -3.09 -16.42
CA ASN A 126 10.38 -2.12 -17.25
C ASN A 126 8.90 -2.02 -16.87
N GLU A 127 8.27 -3.13 -16.51
CA GLU A 127 6.87 -3.16 -16.09
C GLU A 127 6.66 -2.30 -14.84
N ASN A 128 7.51 -2.49 -13.80
CA ASN A 128 7.47 -1.65 -12.61
C ASN A 128 7.80 -0.19 -12.93
N ARG A 129 8.72 0.08 -13.86
CA ARG A 129 9.02 1.45 -14.31
C ARG A 129 7.80 2.13 -14.93
N ILE A 130 7.06 1.41 -15.79
CA ILE A 130 5.83 1.92 -16.42
C ILE A 130 4.78 2.28 -15.37
N ILE A 131 4.60 1.43 -14.36
CA ILE A 131 3.64 1.65 -13.28
C ILE A 131 4.07 2.79 -12.35
N MET A 132 5.30 2.74 -11.86
CA MET A 132 5.78 3.64 -10.82
C MET A 132 5.95 5.09 -11.29
N ARG A 133 6.17 5.33 -12.59
CA ARG A 133 6.24 6.71 -13.13
C ARG A 133 4.94 7.50 -13.01
N GLU A 134 3.82 6.83 -12.77
CA GLU A 134 2.51 7.45 -12.55
C GLU A 134 2.28 7.81 -11.07
N ALA A 135 3.22 7.46 -10.20
CA ALA A 135 3.17 7.78 -8.77
C ALA A 135 3.89 9.09 -8.45
N THR A 136 3.80 9.54 -7.21
CA THR A 136 4.40 10.79 -6.73
C THR A 136 5.40 10.55 -5.59
N HIS A 137 5.18 9.53 -4.79
CA HIS A 137 5.97 9.24 -3.60
C HIS A 137 6.34 7.76 -3.53
N ALA A 138 7.38 7.44 -2.77
CA ALA A 138 7.81 6.06 -2.53
C ALA A 138 8.07 5.77 -1.06
N VAL A 139 7.69 4.56 -0.65
CA VAL A 139 8.10 3.87 0.57
C VAL A 139 8.94 2.68 0.14
N ILE A 140 10.20 2.64 0.53
CA ILE A 140 11.11 1.52 0.26
C ILE A 140 11.10 0.59 1.47
N LEU A 141 10.71 -0.67 1.26
CA LEU A 141 10.73 -1.71 2.26
C LEU A 141 11.67 -2.83 1.84
N SER A 142 12.69 -3.13 2.61
CA SER A 142 13.66 -4.17 2.28
C SER A 142 14.05 -5.04 3.48
N GLY A 143 14.01 -6.35 3.29
CA GLY A 143 14.63 -7.30 4.20
C GLY A 143 16.14 -7.49 3.96
N LYS A 144 16.73 -6.71 3.03
CA LYS A 144 18.13 -6.78 2.65
C LYS A 144 18.70 -5.38 2.50
N ASN A 145 19.62 -4.99 3.38
CA ASN A 145 20.20 -3.65 3.39
C ASN A 145 20.97 -3.30 2.09
N ASP A 146 21.65 -4.29 1.51
CA ASP A 146 22.38 -4.15 0.25
C ASP A 146 21.49 -3.82 -0.95
N LYS A 147 20.18 -4.01 -0.85
CA LYS A 147 19.20 -3.71 -1.90
C LYS A 147 18.56 -2.33 -1.80
N ILE A 148 18.72 -1.64 -0.68
CA ILE A 148 18.13 -0.31 -0.48
C ILE A 148 18.69 0.72 -1.49
N PRO A 149 20.01 0.85 -1.71
CA PRO A 149 20.55 1.85 -2.64
C PRO A 149 20.03 1.69 -4.07
N GLU A 150 19.91 0.45 -4.56
CA GLU A 150 19.40 0.14 -5.89
C GLU A 150 17.93 0.60 -6.06
N TRP A 151 17.10 0.42 -5.03
CA TRP A 151 15.72 0.89 -5.04
C TRP A 151 15.59 2.40 -4.86
N GLN A 152 16.50 3.03 -4.10
CA GLN A 152 16.57 4.50 -3.99
C GLN A 152 16.87 5.13 -5.35
N GLU A 153 17.94 4.68 -6.01
CA GLU A 153 18.32 5.15 -7.34
C GLU A 153 17.17 4.95 -8.35
N PHE A 154 16.50 3.80 -8.28
CA PHE A 154 15.35 3.52 -9.15
C PHE A 154 14.20 4.50 -8.89
N CYS A 155 13.83 4.77 -7.65
CA CYS A 155 12.76 5.73 -7.31
C CYS A 155 13.16 7.16 -7.74
N GLU A 156 14.39 7.58 -7.47
CA GLU A 156 14.91 8.90 -7.85
C GLU A 156 14.95 9.08 -9.36
N SER A 157 15.33 8.04 -10.12
CA SER A 157 15.32 8.07 -11.60
C SER A 157 13.91 8.27 -12.20
N LEU A 158 12.86 8.02 -11.40
CA LEU A 158 11.46 8.22 -11.77
C LEU A 158 10.89 9.55 -11.23
N GLY A 159 11.69 10.35 -10.53
CA GLY A 159 11.25 11.60 -9.90
C GLY A 159 10.36 11.39 -8.67
N LEU A 160 10.36 10.20 -8.07
CA LEU A 160 9.55 9.92 -6.89
C LEU A 160 10.18 10.53 -5.63
N ARG A 161 9.37 11.18 -4.81
CA ARG A 161 9.79 11.64 -3.49
C ARG A 161 9.78 10.47 -2.51
N ILE A 162 10.94 10.05 -2.02
CA ILE A 162 11.04 9.01 -1.00
C ILE A 162 10.59 9.59 0.34
N VAL A 163 9.58 8.98 0.97
CA VAL A 163 9.02 9.41 2.26
C VAL A 163 9.37 8.46 3.40
N ALA A 164 9.74 7.21 3.08
CA ALA A 164 10.23 6.27 4.08
C ALA A 164 11.19 5.25 3.45
N ILE A 165 12.17 4.83 4.25
CA ILE A 165 13.09 3.72 3.98
C ILE A 165 13.08 2.82 5.21
N ILE A 166 12.53 1.62 5.09
CA ILE A 166 12.27 0.74 6.21
C ILE A 166 12.95 -0.60 5.98
N HIS A 167 13.77 -1.02 6.93
CA HIS A 167 14.29 -2.38 6.96
C HIS A 167 13.28 -3.32 7.61
N SER A 168 12.93 -4.43 6.95
CA SER A 168 12.06 -5.46 7.53
C SER A 168 12.90 -6.63 8.02
N ASP A 169 12.75 -6.96 9.29
CA ASP A 169 13.45 -8.09 9.92
C ASP A 169 12.42 -9.06 10.51
N LEU A 170 12.54 -10.34 10.17
CA LEU A 170 11.67 -11.39 10.69
C LEU A 170 12.11 -11.92 12.05
N GLU A 171 13.37 -11.72 12.41
CA GLU A 171 13.99 -12.25 13.63
C GLU A 171 13.98 -11.24 14.78
N ASP A 172 13.90 -9.93 14.46
CA ASP A 172 13.78 -8.88 15.46
C ASP A 172 12.47 -8.97 16.25
N LYS A 173 12.48 -8.45 17.47
CA LYS A 173 11.35 -8.52 18.41
C LYS A 173 10.62 -7.20 18.55
N GLU A 174 11.22 -6.11 18.11
CA GLU A 174 10.69 -4.76 18.24
C GLU A 174 11.00 -3.89 17.01
N ASP A 175 10.20 -2.87 16.82
CA ASP A 175 10.42 -1.86 15.80
C ASP A 175 11.45 -0.84 16.30
N VAL A 176 12.16 -0.18 15.37
CA VAL A 176 13.11 0.89 15.69
C VAL A 176 12.84 2.08 14.77
N ILE A 177 12.54 3.23 15.34
CA ILE A 177 12.48 4.52 14.62
C ILE A 177 13.84 5.18 14.72
N GLU A 178 14.57 5.29 13.61
CA GLU A 178 15.89 5.94 13.54
C GLU A 178 15.76 7.43 13.23
N SER A 179 14.86 7.79 12.32
CA SER A 179 14.55 9.17 11.93
C SER A 179 13.11 9.30 11.49
N GLU A 180 12.43 10.39 11.89
CA GLU A 180 11.06 10.70 11.47
C GLU A 180 11.01 11.69 10.30
N SER A 181 12.05 12.49 10.07
CA SER A 181 12.07 13.58 9.11
C SER A 181 13.51 13.87 8.64
N PRO A 182 13.72 14.28 7.38
CA PRO A 182 12.73 14.49 6.30
C PRO A 182 12.20 13.18 5.68
N VAL A 183 12.88 12.06 5.90
CA VAL A 183 12.51 10.72 5.47
C VAL A 183 12.38 9.84 6.71
N LEU A 184 11.28 9.14 6.85
CA LEU A 184 11.11 8.16 7.93
C LEU A 184 12.06 6.99 7.69
N THR A 185 12.97 6.73 8.65
CA THR A 185 13.87 5.57 8.57
C THR A 185 13.81 4.72 9.82
N GLY A 186 14.11 3.43 9.67
CA GLY A 186 14.20 2.50 10.78
C GLY A 186 13.87 1.07 10.38
N LYS A 187 13.46 0.29 11.38
CA LYS A 187 13.16 -1.13 11.23
C LYS A 187 11.73 -1.46 11.62
N VAL A 188 11.15 -2.41 10.91
CA VAL A 188 9.90 -3.06 11.29
C VAL A 188 10.15 -4.55 11.47
N HIS A 189 9.71 -5.10 12.59
CA HIS A 189 9.90 -6.52 12.87
C HIS A 189 8.72 -7.37 12.39
N CYS A 190 9.01 -8.63 12.08
CA CYS A 190 8.02 -9.72 11.99
C CYS A 190 6.79 -9.41 11.09
N LEU A 191 7.02 -8.93 9.85
CA LEU A 191 5.95 -8.76 8.86
C LEU A 191 5.50 -10.12 8.31
N GLU A 192 4.81 -10.90 9.14
CA GLU A 192 4.30 -12.22 8.77
C GLU A 192 2.91 -12.14 8.14
N ARG A 193 2.68 -12.98 7.13
CA ARG A 193 1.37 -13.07 6.47
C ARG A 193 0.30 -13.61 7.42
N GLY A 194 -0.88 -12.97 7.39
CA GLY A 194 -2.02 -13.36 8.22
C GLY A 194 -1.97 -12.83 9.65
N LYS A 195 -0.89 -12.16 10.04
CA LYS A 195 -0.83 -11.45 11.32
C LYS A 195 -1.24 -9.99 11.13
N ASP A 196 -1.97 -9.47 12.10
CA ASP A 196 -2.23 -8.03 12.19
C ASP A 196 -0.94 -7.33 12.63
N VAL A 197 -0.46 -6.44 11.76
CA VAL A 197 0.73 -5.61 12.00
C VAL A 197 0.37 -4.12 12.15
N SER A 198 -0.91 -3.79 12.16
CA SER A 198 -1.38 -2.40 12.22
C SER A 198 -0.95 -1.67 13.51
N GLY A 199 -0.80 -2.40 14.61
CA GLY A 199 -0.34 -1.87 15.89
C GLY A 199 1.18 -1.69 16.02
N ARG A 200 1.99 -2.10 15.04
CA ARG A 200 3.44 -1.94 15.07
C ARG A 200 3.82 -0.45 15.08
N GLU A 201 4.83 -0.09 15.86
CA GLU A 201 5.24 1.31 16.01
C GLU A 201 5.64 1.96 14.67
N MET A 202 6.46 1.25 13.88
CA MET A 202 6.86 1.71 12.54
C MET A 202 5.66 1.85 11.60
N VAL A 203 4.68 0.93 11.65
CA VAL A 203 3.46 1.00 10.82
C VAL A 203 2.60 2.19 11.23
N GLN A 204 2.44 2.44 12.53
CA GLN A 204 1.72 3.60 13.06
C GLN A 204 2.41 4.93 12.70
N MET A 205 3.74 4.97 12.76
CA MET A 205 4.50 6.16 12.37
C MET A 205 4.36 6.42 10.87
N LEU A 206 4.52 5.40 10.04
CA LEU A 206 4.33 5.52 8.59
C LEU A 206 2.89 5.93 8.24
N ALA A 207 1.88 5.39 8.93
CA ALA A 207 0.49 5.79 8.74
C ALA A 207 0.30 7.30 8.98
N LYS A 208 0.88 7.85 10.05
CA LYS A 208 0.84 9.31 10.33
C LYS A 208 1.53 10.12 9.23
N VAL A 209 2.67 9.65 8.71
CA VAL A 209 3.37 10.31 7.59
C VAL A 209 2.47 10.36 6.34
N LEU A 210 1.84 9.23 5.99
CA LEU A 210 0.97 9.14 4.82
C LEU A 210 -0.32 9.96 4.96
N VAL A 211 -0.93 9.97 6.14
CA VAL A 211 -2.11 10.82 6.42
C VAL A 211 -1.78 12.30 6.24
N ARG A 212 -0.63 12.76 6.74
CA ARG A 212 -0.18 14.16 6.54
C ARG A 212 0.02 14.52 5.06
N LEU A 213 0.40 13.55 4.22
CA LEU A 213 0.51 13.75 2.77
C LEU A 213 -0.88 13.89 2.13
N GLY A 214 -1.84 13.06 2.53
CA GLY A 214 -3.21 13.06 1.99
C GLY A 214 -4.07 14.24 2.47
N SER A 215 -3.67 14.92 3.55
CA SER A 215 -4.40 16.06 4.12
C SER A 215 -3.97 17.43 3.58
N LYS A 216 -2.94 17.47 2.72
CA LYS A 216 -2.47 18.67 2.02
C LYS A 216 -3.20 18.84 0.70
#